data_6408306d38eb6c86227fdc8c3e57b4ad
#
_entry.id   6408306d38eb6c86227fdc8c3e57b4ad
#
_cell.length_a   1.000
_cell.length_b   1.000
_cell.length_c   1.000
_cell.angle_alpha   90.00
_cell.angle_beta   90.00
_cell.angle_gamma   90.00
#
_symmetry.space_group_name_H-M   'P 1'
#
loop_
_entity.id
_entity.type
_entity.pdbx_description
1 polymer ?
#
loop_
_entity_poly.entity_id
_entity_poly.type
_entity_poly.pdbx_seq_one_letter_code
_entity_poly.pdbx_strand_id
1 'polypeptide(L)'
;MKSMASEQTKIAGLWRSGYAWKGMSLDVSFYLRAIAIVMIMAHNYMHWLPVSPGENEFGFDKDRVQLFMEGVCEHPLDSLRLLASYLGHYGVQVFFFLSAYGLTKKYGSAIPRWWSFQTRRWKTFYPAIIISGLAYLIYEGVRVGWGVVWGDDLMYLLRQMIGLSNFIPDNVYRPIGPWWFIGVILQFYLILPLVWRVLQKY
;
A
#
# COMPACT_ATOMS: atom_id res chain seq x y z
N MET A 1 10.58 -47.07 -12.90
CA MET A 1 9.98 -45.97 -13.70
C MET A 1 8.45 -45.87 -13.66
N LYS A 2 7.68 -46.93 -13.48
CA LYS A 2 6.20 -46.84 -13.38
C LYS A 2 5.68 -46.24 -12.06
N SER A 3 6.44 -46.25 -10.98
CA SER A 3 6.06 -45.69 -9.66
C SER A 3 6.01 -44.15 -9.62
N MET A 4 6.97 -43.47 -10.22
CA MET A 4 7.03 -42.00 -10.19
C MET A 4 5.93 -41.35 -11.05
N ALA A 5 5.58 -41.94 -12.18
CA ALA A 5 4.50 -41.41 -13.03
C ALA A 5 3.12 -41.54 -12.36
N SER A 6 2.90 -42.59 -11.58
CA SER A 6 1.68 -42.80 -10.79
C SER A 6 1.56 -41.77 -9.64
N GLU A 7 2.64 -41.44 -9.02
CA GLU A 7 2.68 -40.44 -7.93
C GLU A 7 2.49 -39.01 -8.43
N GLN A 8 3.09 -38.66 -9.55
CA GLN A 8 2.85 -37.35 -10.20
C GLN A 8 1.40 -37.20 -10.68
N THR A 9 0.77 -38.28 -11.15
CA THR A 9 -0.65 -38.26 -11.55
C THR A 9 -1.57 -38.14 -10.34
N LYS A 10 -1.22 -38.77 -9.20
CA LYS A 10 -1.93 -38.60 -7.93
C LYS A 10 -1.81 -37.18 -7.39
N ILE A 11 -0.61 -36.60 -7.41
CA ILE A 11 -0.37 -35.24 -6.97
C ILE A 11 -1.13 -34.24 -7.89
N ALA A 12 -1.08 -34.42 -9.21
CA ALA A 12 -1.85 -33.60 -10.15
C ALA A 12 -3.37 -33.78 -9.97
N GLY A 13 -3.83 -34.98 -9.58
CA GLY A 13 -5.22 -35.26 -9.23
C GLY A 13 -5.67 -34.59 -7.93
N LEU A 14 -4.80 -34.50 -6.91
CA LEU A 14 -5.07 -33.80 -5.66
C LEU A 14 -5.19 -32.30 -5.87
N TRP A 15 -4.44 -31.70 -6.81
CA TRP A 15 -4.59 -30.30 -7.21
C TRP A 15 -5.85 -30.03 -8.03
N ARG A 16 -6.42 -31.08 -8.71
CA ARG A 16 -7.65 -30.94 -9.50
C ARG A 16 -8.95 -31.26 -8.72
N SER A 17 -8.87 -32.01 -7.65
CA SER A 17 -10.08 -32.66 -7.08
C SER A 17 -10.51 -32.19 -5.69
N GLY A 18 -10.20 -30.97 -5.24
CA GLY A 18 -10.86 -30.64 -3.99
C GLY A 18 -10.42 -29.43 -3.18
N TYR A 19 -9.28 -28.88 -3.42
CA TYR A 19 -8.91 -27.58 -2.89
C TYR A 19 -8.95 -26.53 -4.01
N ALA A 20 -10.09 -26.42 -4.70
CA ALA A 20 -10.39 -25.17 -5.39
C ALA A 20 -10.44 -24.12 -4.31
N TRP A 21 -9.35 -23.38 -4.13
CA TRP A 21 -9.28 -22.25 -3.22
C TRP A 21 -10.45 -21.33 -3.57
N LYS A 22 -11.51 -21.41 -2.79
CA LYS A 22 -12.66 -20.51 -2.88
C LYS A 22 -12.10 -19.16 -2.49
N GLY A 23 -11.59 -18.41 -3.46
CA GLY A 23 -10.89 -17.17 -3.21
C GLY A 23 -11.60 -16.30 -2.17
N MET A 24 -10.90 -15.34 -1.62
CA MET A 24 -11.40 -14.44 -0.59
C MET A 24 -12.79 -13.87 -0.94
N SER A 25 -13.75 -13.95 -0.02
CA SER A 25 -15.08 -13.34 -0.20
C SER A 25 -14.97 -11.82 -0.23
N LEU A 26 -15.97 -11.15 -0.79
CA LEU A 26 -16.02 -9.68 -0.82
C LEU A 26 -16.04 -9.12 0.61
N ASP A 27 -16.76 -9.75 1.52
CA ASP A 27 -16.87 -9.31 2.92
C ASP A 27 -15.53 -9.39 3.63
N VAL A 28 -14.82 -10.53 3.50
CA VAL A 28 -13.48 -10.68 4.06
C VAL A 28 -12.52 -9.62 3.50
N SER A 29 -12.56 -9.39 2.17
CA SER A 29 -11.75 -8.33 1.55
C SER A 29 -12.10 -6.94 2.08
N PHE A 30 -13.38 -6.67 2.35
CA PHE A 30 -13.83 -5.39 2.92
C PHE A 30 -13.31 -5.22 4.34
N TYR A 31 -13.48 -6.20 5.21
CA TYR A 31 -12.98 -6.13 6.60
C TYR A 31 -11.47 -5.98 6.68
N LEU A 32 -10.72 -6.74 5.87
CA LEU A 32 -9.26 -6.62 5.84
C LEU A 32 -8.80 -5.24 5.36
N ARG A 33 -9.50 -4.62 4.40
CA ARG A 33 -9.21 -3.23 3.98
C ARG A 33 -9.50 -2.24 5.10
N ALA A 34 -10.60 -2.40 5.82
CA ALA A 34 -10.92 -1.54 6.94
C ALA A 34 -9.86 -1.63 8.04
N ILE A 35 -9.44 -2.85 8.39
CA ILE A 35 -8.35 -3.08 9.35
C ILE A 35 -7.05 -2.44 8.84
N ALA A 36 -6.68 -2.66 7.57
CA ALA A 36 -5.49 -2.10 6.98
C ALA A 36 -5.47 -0.56 7.02
N ILE A 37 -6.61 0.09 6.73
CA ILE A 37 -6.74 1.56 6.84
C ILE A 37 -6.54 2.02 8.28
N VAL A 38 -7.16 1.35 9.25
CA VAL A 38 -7.00 1.69 10.68
C VAL A 38 -5.53 1.51 11.11
N MET A 39 -4.87 0.43 10.68
CA MET A 39 -3.45 0.21 10.94
C MET A 39 -2.58 1.34 10.36
N ILE A 40 -2.81 1.75 9.11
CA ILE A 40 -2.07 2.84 8.46
C ILE A 40 -2.29 4.17 9.20
N MET A 41 -3.54 4.49 9.56
CA MET A 41 -3.86 5.72 10.28
C MET A 41 -3.22 5.73 11.68
N ALA A 42 -3.34 4.63 12.42
CA ALA A 42 -2.76 4.49 13.74
C ALA A 42 -1.23 4.59 13.67
N HIS A 43 -0.58 3.91 12.70
CA HIS A 43 0.86 3.98 12.48
C HIS A 43 1.32 5.43 12.27
N ASN A 44 0.75 6.12 11.29
CA ASN A 44 1.14 7.49 10.97
C ASN A 44 0.93 8.46 12.15
N TYR A 45 -0.16 8.28 12.93
CA TYR A 45 -0.43 9.11 14.10
C TYR A 45 0.53 8.81 15.26
N MET A 46 0.70 7.53 15.60
CA MET A 46 1.53 7.10 16.73
C MET A 46 3.02 7.36 16.51
N HIS A 47 3.44 7.44 15.24
CA HIS A 47 4.82 7.77 14.86
C HIS A 47 5.22 9.22 15.20
N TRP A 48 4.26 10.12 15.31
CA TRP A 48 4.45 11.53 15.68
C TRP A 48 4.53 11.74 17.20
N LEU A 49 4.13 10.73 17.98
CA LEU A 49 4.19 10.82 19.43
C LEU A 49 5.62 10.53 19.92
N PRO A 50 6.07 11.19 21.01
CA PRO A 50 7.40 10.96 21.57
C PRO A 50 7.59 9.51 21.99
N VAL A 51 8.87 9.06 21.96
CA VAL A 51 9.29 7.67 22.23
C VAL A 51 8.73 6.66 21.22
N SER A 52 8.87 6.97 19.92
CA SER A 52 8.71 5.94 18.88
C SER A 52 10.03 5.19 18.68
N PRO A 53 10.05 3.83 18.81
CA PRO A 53 11.25 3.05 18.58
C PRO A 53 11.71 3.05 17.11
N GLY A 54 10.92 3.64 16.21
CA GLY A 54 11.08 3.47 14.76
C GLY A 54 10.63 2.08 14.30
N GLU A 55 10.52 1.90 13.00
CA GLU A 55 10.17 0.61 12.37
C GLU A 55 11.28 0.11 11.44
N ASN A 56 11.20 -1.19 11.11
CA ASN A 56 12.10 -1.86 10.17
C ASN A 56 11.47 -1.96 8.76
N GLU A 57 10.84 -0.88 8.27
CA GLU A 57 10.14 -0.88 6.99
C GLU A 57 11.12 -0.97 5.81
N PHE A 58 12.20 -0.20 5.83
CA PHE A 58 13.13 -0.07 4.71
C PHE A 58 14.49 -0.75 4.96
N GLY A 59 14.73 -1.25 6.15
CA GLY A 59 15.97 -1.91 6.51
C GLY A 59 15.88 -2.50 7.90
N PHE A 60 16.50 -3.69 8.08
CA PHE A 60 16.52 -4.34 9.37
C PHE A 60 17.55 -3.69 10.30
N ASP A 61 17.09 -3.29 11.48
CA ASP A 61 17.90 -2.76 12.57
C ASP A 61 17.53 -3.51 13.86
N LYS A 62 18.49 -4.22 14.41
CA LYS A 62 18.33 -5.02 15.62
C LYS A 62 18.00 -4.16 16.84
N ASP A 63 18.56 -2.97 16.93
CA ASP A 63 18.37 -2.08 18.07
C ASP A 63 16.94 -1.57 18.14
N ARG A 64 16.31 -1.34 16.98
CA ARG A 64 14.87 -0.99 16.92
C ARG A 64 13.97 -2.11 17.42
N VAL A 65 14.32 -3.38 17.10
CA VAL A 65 13.57 -4.55 17.63
C VAL A 65 13.70 -4.60 19.15
N GLN A 66 14.91 -4.41 19.66
CA GLN A 66 15.16 -4.42 21.09
C GLN A 66 14.41 -3.32 21.82
N LEU A 67 14.51 -2.08 21.34
CA LEU A 67 13.77 -0.93 21.89
C LEU A 67 12.25 -1.14 21.89
N PHE A 68 11.71 -1.75 20.82
CA PHE A 68 10.30 -2.10 20.76
C PHE A 68 9.93 -3.13 21.84
N MET A 69 10.71 -4.20 21.99
CA MET A 69 10.47 -5.25 22.97
C MET A 69 10.59 -4.73 24.40
N GLU A 70 11.63 -3.95 24.70
CA GLU A 70 11.81 -3.29 25.99
C GLU A 70 10.65 -2.37 26.30
N GLY A 71 10.22 -1.52 25.35
CA GLY A 71 9.09 -0.62 25.51
C GLY A 71 7.79 -1.35 25.84
N VAL A 72 7.49 -2.45 25.17
CA VAL A 72 6.30 -3.28 25.44
C VAL A 72 6.37 -3.92 26.84
N CYS A 73 7.55 -4.38 27.27
CA CYS A 73 7.74 -5.01 28.56
C CYS A 73 7.68 -3.99 29.73
N GLU A 74 8.33 -2.85 29.57
CA GLU A 74 8.43 -1.82 30.62
C GLU A 74 7.18 -0.95 30.73
N HIS A 75 6.47 -0.76 29.59
CA HIS A 75 5.27 0.08 29.53
C HIS A 75 4.08 -0.68 28.93
N PRO A 76 3.54 -1.71 29.63
CA PRO A 76 2.47 -2.57 29.08
C PRO A 76 1.18 -1.81 28.74
N LEU A 77 0.88 -0.70 29.40
CA LEU A 77 -0.27 0.14 29.08
C LEU A 77 -0.12 0.91 27.75
N ASP A 78 1.13 1.05 27.28
CA ASP A 78 1.46 1.74 26.05
C ASP A 78 1.67 0.76 24.87
N SER A 79 1.55 -0.55 25.13
CA SER A 79 1.82 -1.62 24.16
C SER A 79 1.02 -1.46 22.86
N LEU A 80 -0.24 -1.05 22.94
CA LEU A 80 -1.08 -0.84 21.75
C LEU A 80 -0.53 0.28 20.86
N ARG A 81 -0.05 1.35 21.46
CA ARG A 81 0.60 2.47 20.75
C ARG A 81 1.89 2.02 20.09
N LEU A 82 2.74 1.30 20.84
CA LEU A 82 4.01 0.78 20.34
C LEU A 82 3.80 -0.22 19.20
N LEU A 83 2.83 -1.13 19.32
CA LEU A 83 2.43 -2.06 18.26
C LEU A 83 1.94 -1.31 17.02
N ALA A 84 1.09 -0.31 17.17
CA ALA A 84 0.59 0.49 16.05
C ALA A 84 1.73 1.26 15.37
N SER A 85 2.64 1.86 16.13
CA SER A 85 3.81 2.56 15.60
C SER A 85 4.78 1.62 14.89
N TYR A 86 5.06 0.44 15.45
CA TYR A 86 6.07 -0.47 14.92
C TYR A 86 5.56 -1.36 13.77
N LEU A 87 4.33 -1.89 13.88
CA LEU A 87 3.77 -2.84 12.91
C LEU A 87 2.71 -2.25 11.97
N GLY A 88 2.22 -1.05 12.24
CA GLY A 88 1.08 -0.51 11.49
C GLY A 88 1.35 -0.26 10.01
N HIS A 89 2.63 -0.08 9.61
CA HIS A 89 3.04 0.06 8.20
C HIS A 89 2.67 -1.18 7.36
N TYR A 90 2.57 -2.39 7.95
CA TYR A 90 2.10 -3.58 7.25
C TYR A 90 0.68 -3.45 6.70
N GLY A 91 -0.11 -2.50 7.21
CA GLY A 91 -1.40 -2.14 6.62
C GLY A 91 -1.30 -1.73 5.15
N VAL A 92 -0.20 -1.08 4.74
CA VAL A 92 0.06 -0.68 3.35
C VAL A 92 0.19 -1.90 2.45
N GLN A 93 0.97 -2.90 2.86
CA GLN A 93 1.19 -4.13 2.10
C GLN A 93 -0.12 -4.92 1.95
N VAL A 94 -0.89 -5.03 3.04
CA VAL A 94 -2.22 -5.68 3.01
C VAL A 94 -3.16 -4.94 2.06
N PHE A 95 -3.22 -3.62 2.14
CA PHE A 95 -4.07 -2.80 1.28
C PHE A 95 -3.68 -2.91 -0.20
N PHE A 96 -2.38 -2.92 -0.49
CA PHE A 96 -1.85 -3.11 -1.84
C PHE A 96 -2.18 -4.49 -2.40
N PHE A 97 -1.94 -5.55 -1.61
CA PHE A 97 -2.31 -6.93 -1.98
C PHE A 97 -3.80 -7.05 -2.29
N LEU A 98 -4.67 -6.54 -1.42
CA LEU A 98 -6.11 -6.60 -1.62
C LEU A 98 -6.57 -5.81 -2.85
N SER A 99 -5.87 -4.73 -3.18
CA SER A 99 -6.14 -3.97 -4.40
C SER A 99 -5.76 -4.76 -5.64
N ALA A 100 -4.59 -5.39 -5.65
CA ALA A 100 -4.14 -6.29 -6.72
C ALA A 100 -5.09 -7.47 -6.88
N TYR A 101 -5.41 -8.17 -5.80
CA TYR A 101 -6.31 -9.32 -5.76
C TYR A 101 -7.70 -8.98 -6.31
N GLY A 102 -8.30 -7.89 -5.80
CA GLY A 102 -9.63 -7.47 -6.22
C GLY A 102 -9.70 -7.08 -7.70
N LEU A 103 -8.66 -6.41 -8.21
CA LEU A 103 -8.56 -6.06 -9.64
C LEU A 103 -8.37 -7.30 -10.50
N THR A 104 -7.50 -8.22 -10.09
CA THR A 104 -7.28 -9.48 -10.80
C THR A 104 -8.54 -10.34 -10.83
N LYS A 105 -9.25 -10.45 -9.71
CA LYS A 105 -10.54 -11.15 -9.66
C LYS A 105 -11.60 -10.51 -10.58
N LYS A 106 -11.61 -9.17 -10.67
CA LYS A 106 -12.55 -8.44 -11.50
C LYS A 106 -12.26 -8.56 -13.00
N TYR A 107 -10.99 -8.59 -13.39
CA TYR A 107 -10.56 -8.49 -14.78
C TYR A 107 -9.84 -9.74 -15.29
N GLY A 108 -9.64 -10.78 -14.46
CA GLY A 108 -8.81 -11.95 -14.77
C GLY A 108 -9.24 -12.72 -16.00
N SER A 109 -10.54 -12.71 -16.35
CA SER A 109 -11.06 -13.38 -17.57
C SER A 109 -11.15 -12.45 -18.79
N ALA A 110 -11.15 -11.11 -18.57
CA ALA A 110 -11.32 -10.13 -19.65
C ALA A 110 -10.49 -8.88 -19.36
N ILE A 111 -9.23 -8.90 -19.79
CA ILE A 111 -8.31 -7.78 -19.60
C ILE A 111 -8.82 -6.56 -20.38
N PRO A 112 -9.10 -5.44 -19.69
CA PRO A 112 -9.56 -4.24 -20.36
C PRO A 112 -8.46 -3.63 -21.24
N ARG A 113 -8.84 -2.83 -22.23
CA ARG A 113 -7.89 -1.98 -22.95
C ARG A 113 -7.18 -1.09 -21.95
N TRP A 114 -5.87 -0.94 -22.10
CA TRP A 114 -5.01 -0.21 -21.16
C TRP A 114 -5.55 1.19 -20.81
N TRP A 115 -5.88 2.00 -21.80
CA TRP A 115 -6.45 3.33 -21.61
C TRP A 115 -7.79 3.32 -20.87
N SER A 116 -8.66 2.36 -21.16
CA SER A 116 -9.95 2.22 -20.47
C SER A 116 -9.77 1.86 -18.99
N PHE A 117 -8.76 1.04 -18.68
CA PHE A 117 -8.39 0.71 -17.30
C PHE A 117 -7.87 1.96 -16.57
N GLN A 118 -6.90 2.67 -17.16
CA GLN A 118 -6.30 3.87 -16.57
C GLN A 118 -7.36 4.94 -16.27
N THR A 119 -8.19 5.27 -17.25
CA THR A 119 -9.24 6.29 -17.11
C THR A 119 -10.20 5.97 -15.96
N ARG A 120 -10.58 4.69 -15.79
CA ARG A 120 -11.44 4.27 -14.68
C ARG A 120 -10.74 4.42 -13.32
N ARG A 121 -9.44 4.08 -13.23
CA ARG A 121 -8.66 4.23 -12.00
C ARG A 121 -8.47 5.69 -11.65
N TRP A 122 -8.08 6.51 -12.62
CA TRP A 122 -7.90 7.94 -12.42
C TRP A 122 -9.19 8.64 -11.97
N LYS A 123 -10.32 8.40 -12.61
CA LYS A 123 -11.61 8.95 -12.19
C LYS A 123 -12.01 8.58 -10.77
N THR A 124 -11.59 7.42 -10.28
CA THR A 124 -11.89 6.98 -8.91
C THR A 124 -10.91 7.57 -7.91
N PHE A 125 -9.64 7.74 -8.28
CA PHE A 125 -8.55 8.03 -7.36
C PHE A 125 -8.24 9.54 -7.26
N TYR A 126 -8.19 10.24 -8.39
CA TYR A 126 -7.80 11.65 -8.43
C TYR A 126 -8.71 12.63 -7.68
N PRO A 127 -10.05 12.48 -7.62
CA PRO A 127 -10.86 13.42 -6.87
C PRO A 127 -10.44 13.54 -5.40
N ALA A 128 -10.17 12.42 -4.75
CA ALA A 128 -9.72 12.43 -3.35
C ALA A 128 -8.34 13.09 -3.20
N ILE A 129 -7.40 12.80 -4.11
CA ILE A 129 -6.06 13.38 -4.10
C ILE A 129 -6.13 14.90 -4.33
N ILE A 130 -6.93 15.34 -5.28
CA ILE A 130 -7.07 16.78 -5.58
C ILE A 130 -7.67 17.51 -4.39
N ILE A 131 -8.75 16.99 -3.79
CA ILE A 131 -9.39 17.62 -2.64
C ILE A 131 -8.42 17.71 -1.45
N SER A 132 -7.73 16.61 -1.12
CA SER A 132 -6.78 16.61 -0.01
C SER A 132 -5.53 17.44 -0.30
N GLY A 133 -5.07 17.48 -1.55
CA GLY A 133 -3.97 18.35 -1.97
C GLY A 133 -4.33 19.84 -1.84
N LEU A 134 -5.53 20.22 -2.28
CA LEU A 134 -6.00 21.60 -2.12
C LEU A 134 -6.14 21.98 -0.63
N ALA A 135 -6.69 21.07 0.19
CA ALA A 135 -6.79 21.29 1.62
C ALA A 135 -5.41 21.48 2.27
N TYR A 136 -4.42 20.67 1.86
CA TYR A 136 -3.03 20.83 2.29
C TYR A 136 -2.45 22.20 1.90
N LEU A 137 -2.58 22.61 0.63
CA LEU A 137 -2.06 23.89 0.16
C LEU A 137 -2.70 25.08 0.91
N ILE A 138 -3.98 25.02 1.20
CA ILE A 138 -4.68 26.05 2.00
C ILE A 138 -4.12 26.07 3.42
N TYR A 139 -3.97 24.91 4.05
CA TYR A 139 -3.41 24.79 5.40
C TYR A 139 -1.99 25.38 5.48
N GLU A 140 -1.10 25.00 4.56
CA GLU A 140 0.27 25.52 4.52
C GLU A 140 0.31 27.00 4.18
N GLY A 141 -0.53 27.47 3.25
CA GLY A 141 -0.62 28.89 2.92
C GLY A 141 -0.97 29.77 4.13
N VAL A 142 -1.86 29.28 4.98
CA VAL A 142 -2.23 29.97 6.23
C VAL A 142 -1.12 29.84 7.30
N ARG A 143 -0.46 28.69 7.38
CA ARG A 143 0.53 28.37 8.42
C ARG A 143 1.90 29.03 8.18
N VAL A 144 2.44 28.93 6.96
CA VAL A 144 3.81 29.37 6.65
C VAL A 144 3.87 30.49 5.59
N GLY A 145 2.75 30.79 4.95
CA GLY A 145 2.65 31.84 3.94
C GLY A 145 2.65 31.33 2.51
N TRP A 146 1.93 32.02 1.65
CA TRP A 146 1.69 31.64 0.25
C TRP A 146 2.94 31.63 -0.62
N GLY A 147 4.00 32.35 -0.24
CA GLY A 147 5.27 32.33 -0.98
C GLY A 147 5.94 30.97 -0.99
N VAL A 148 5.92 30.24 0.13
CA VAL A 148 6.44 28.86 0.24
C VAL A 148 5.58 27.90 -0.55
N VAL A 149 4.26 28.03 -0.45
CA VAL A 149 3.30 27.17 -1.15
C VAL A 149 3.49 27.21 -2.68
N TRP A 150 3.61 28.41 -3.24
CA TRP A 150 3.77 28.60 -4.69
C TRP A 150 5.19 28.25 -5.19
N GLY A 151 6.17 28.25 -4.31
CA GLY A 151 7.54 27.83 -4.61
C GLY A 151 7.67 26.31 -4.66
N ASP A 152 7.90 25.73 -3.50
CA ASP A 152 8.31 24.31 -3.38
C ASP A 152 7.15 23.32 -3.24
N ASP A 153 6.16 23.63 -2.37
CA ASP A 153 5.12 22.67 -2.00
C ASP A 153 4.25 22.27 -3.17
N LEU A 154 3.86 23.22 -4.01
CA LEU A 154 3.05 22.93 -5.20
C LEU A 154 3.80 21.99 -6.16
N MET A 155 5.10 22.21 -6.37
CA MET A 155 5.90 21.35 -7.23
C MET A 155 6.04 19.94 -6.67
N TYR A 156 6.28 19.81 -5.37
CA TYR A 156 6.32 18.51 -4.70
C TYR A 156 4.98 17.77 -4.82
N LEU A 157 3.87 18.47 -4.59
CA LEU A 157 2.53 17.92 -4.71
C LEU A 157 2.23 17.44 -6.13
N LEU A 158 2.54 18.25 -7.14
CA LEU A 158 2.35 17.88 -8.55
C LEU A 158 3.13 16.63 -8.92
N ARG A 159 4.39 16.52 -8.49
CA ARG A 159 5.22 15.33 -8.71
C ARG A 159 4.65 14.08 -8.03
N GLN A 160 4.10 14.22 -6.83
CA GLN A 160 3.38 13.12 -6.16
C GLN A 160 2.13 12.71 -6.93
N MET A 161 1.32 13.67 -7.39
CA MET A 161 0.09 13.41 -8.12
C MET A 161 0.31 12.68 -9.45
N ILE A 162 1.42 12.90 -10.12
CA ILE A 162 1.77 12.19 -11.37
C ILE A 162 2.61 10.92 -11.15
N GLY A 163 2.90 10.58 -9.91
CA GLY A 163 3.63 9.35 -9.53
C GLY A 163 5.13 9.41 -9.77
N LEU A 164 5.72 10.60 -9.90
CA LEU A 164 7.16 10.79 -10.10
C LEU A 164 7.96 10.98 -8.83
N SER A 165 7.31 11.30 -7.69
CA SER A 165 7.98 11.58 -6.43
C SER A 165 8.91 10.44 -5.99
N ASN A 166 8.52 9.20 -6.19
CA ASN A 166 9.27 8.02 -5.75
C ASN A 166 10.58 7.78 -6.52
N PHE A 167 10.79 8.49 -7.63
CA PHE A 167 12.05 8.46 -8.39
C PHE A 167 13.01 9.59 -8.03
N ILE A 168 12.58 10.51 -7.16
CA ILE A 168 13.35 11.69 -6.76
C ILE A 168 13.58 11.59 -5.24
N PRO A 169 14.79 11.25 -4.75
CA PRO A 169 15.05 10.95 -3.34
C PRO A 169 14.51 12.01 -2.36
N ASP A 170 14.77 13.30 -2.64
CA ASP A 170 14.32 14.40 -1.78
C ASP A 170 12.81 14.66 -1.82
N ASN A 171 12.08 14.01 -2.73
CA ASN A 171 10.66 14.24 -2.97
C ASN A 171 9.76 13.12 -2.46
N VAL A 172 10.31 11.98 -2.07
CA VAL A 172 9.53 10.77 -1.71
C VAL A 172 8.52 11.09 -0.60
N TYR A 173 8.97 11.78 0.44
CA TYR A 173 8.16 12.10 1.62
C TYR A 173 7.65 13.54 1.65
N ARG A 174 7.81 14.29 0.57
CA ARG A 174 7.37 15.68 0.48
C ARG A 174 6.22 15.84 -0.52
N PRO A 175 5.27 16.76 -0.28
CA PRO A 175 5.13 17.58 0.93
C PRO A 175 4.47 16.81 2.08
N ILE A 176 3.76 15.71 1.80
CA ILE A 176 3.04 14.91 2.78
C ILE A 176 3.66 13.51 2.81
N GLY A 177 4.32 13.14 3.92
CA GLY A 177 5.05 11.88 4.06
C GLY A 177 4.27 10.65 3.58
N PRO A 178 3.09 10.34 4.14
CA PRO A 178 2.30 9.18 3.76
C PRO A 178 1.87 9.09 2.28
N TRP A 179 2.02 10.19 1.54
CA TRP A 179 1.61 10.23 0.13
C TRP A 179 2.59 9.55 -0.84
N TRP A 180 3.76 9.09 -0.38
CA TRP A 180 4.63 8.24 -1.20
C TRP A 180 3.88 7.04 -1.81
N PHE A 181 2.87 6.53 -1.10
CA PHE A 181 2.03 5.43 -1.57
C PHE A 181 1.20 5.80 -2.82
N ILE A 182 0.86 7.08 -3.02
CA ILE A 182 0.16 7.55 -4.23
C ILE A 182 1.00 7.25 -5.47
N GLY A 183 2.30 7.55 -5.41
CA GLY A 183 3.23 7.21 -6.49
C GLY A 183 3.25 5.71 -6.78
N VAL A 184 3.39 4.88 -5.73
CA VAL A 184 3.41 3.42 -5.87
C VAL A 184 2.13 2.87 -6.49
N ILE A 185 0.95 3.32 -6.04
CA ILE A 185 -0.32 2.80 -6.57
C ILE A 185 -0.57 3.24 -8.01
N LEU A 186 -0.15 4.44 -8.40
CA LEU A 186 -0.23 4.91 -9.79
C LEU A 186 0.69 4.07 -10.70
N GLN A 187 1.95 3.85 -10.31
CA GLN A 187 2.90 3.00 -11.02
C GLN A 187 2.36 1.56 -11.14
N PHE A 188 1.80 1.03 -10.07
CA PHE A 188 1.14 -0.29 -10.09
C PHE A 188 0.01 -0.35 -11.12
N TYR A 189 -0.87 0.66 -11.18
CA TYR A 189 -1.94 0.68 -12.17
C TYR A 189 -1.44 0.78 -13.60
N LEU A 190 -0.30 1.45 -13.85
CA LEU A 190 0.31 1.50 -15.18
C LEU A 190 0.78 0.12 -15.65
N ILE A 191 1.39 -0.65 -14.74
CA ILE A 191 2.04 -1.93 -15.04
C ILE A 191 1.04 -3.10 -15.02
N LEU A 192 0.04 -3.10 -14.14
CA LEU A 192 -0.84 -4.24 -13.89
C LEU A 192 -1.50 -4.83 -15.16
N PRO A 193 -2.07 -4.04 -16.09
CA PRO A 193 -2.66 -4.60 -17.32
C PRO A 193 -1.62 -5.25 -18.25
N LEU A 194 -0.37 -4.84 -18.17
CA LEU A 194 0.73 -5.43 -18.95
C LEU A 194 1.12 -6.78 -18.35
N VAL A 195 1.23 -6.86 -17.02
CA VAL A 195 1.47 -8.12 -16.29
C VAL A 195 0.39 -9.14 -16.60
N TRP A 196 -0.89 -8.78 -16.56
CA TRP A 196 -1.98 -9.69 -16.91
C TRP A 196 -1.87 -10.23 -18.34
N ARG A 197 -1.49 -9.39 -19.33
CA ARG A 197 -1.29 -9.84 -20.71
C ARG A 197 -0.17 -10.84 -20.84
N VAL A 198 0.90 -10.65 -20.09
CA VAL A 198 2.02 -11.61 -20.07
C VAL A 198 1.57 -12.93 -19.45
N LEU A 199 0.93 -12.89 -18.28
CA LEU A 199 0.48 -14.09 -17.57
C LEU A 199 -0.60 -14.89 -18.32
N GLN A 200 -1.38 -14.29 -19.20
CA GLN A 200 -2.36 -15.01 -20.03
C GLN A 200 -1.75 -15.74 -21.23
N LYS A 201 -0.49 -15.47 -21.58
CA LYS A 201 0.20 -16.17 -22.66
C LYS A 201 0.81 -17.51 -22.23
N TYR A 202 0.93 -17.72 -20.93
CA TYR A 202 1.47 -18.93 -20.29
C TYR A 202 0.40 -19.64 -19.47
#